data_656786c6f60d92c93bfb7c25ccab8417
#
_entry.id   656786c6f60d92c93bfb7c25ccab8417
#
_cell.length_a   1.000
_cell.length_b   1.000
_cell.length_c   1.000
_cell.angle_alpha   90.00
_cell.angle_beta   90.00
_cell.angle_gamma   90.00
#
_symmetry.space_group_name_H-M   'P 1'
#
loop_
_entity.id
_entity.type
_entity.pdbx_description
1 polymer ?
#
loop_
_entity_poly.entity_id
_entity_poly.type
_entity_poly.pdbx_seq_one_letter_code
_entity_poly.pdbx_strand_id
1 'polypeptide(L)'
;MDIFVLKSDEIASITRATHGNPHHILGMHKCLKDCYVNAYLPGAASVSVMDGEQEYPMKEIGSQGFFTVRIKDRSEFAYKLRVTKKIWGESGEEDAVKDIYDPYSFGYSVDPEMVMKVVDGDDDVESGFHVKEVFGARKITMNGVSGVSFCMNMPGAVRVSVVGDFNGWDGRVNPMRRIDYTDIFELFIPGDLANTRYKFEALYRDGNVDIFADPYAVAYEVAPGNASILTELEYSWNDSAYMKNRNKAAGVNIYEVHMPTWGNVPDDGKLTYAEFGREIATYVKNMGYNYIQFMPLMEYGDDSGWGYDTVGMFAPTSRYGTPVDFMAMVDHLHSKGIGVIMDMVTVKDIDCLSYWIDTYHLDGIRIEDEELVREFRNITGDRYADVLVGLGWNNEAVTRVTDYMMIPPAARGSFSDYTCGITFDESDSSVWALSHDAVAGQRGSYASKMPGGYEDKYADLRVLFGLVMTLPGRKLTFMGQELGGFNGFDGRSLIDWSVLEFDANSYFQKYVKEINKLYSSKTAFHGQADGNVEFSEDGQVMSFVRRGMRPDDRSEERRVGKE
;
A
#
# COMPACT_ATOMS: atom_id res chain seq x y z
N MET A 1 -40.05 -0.87 -35.35
CA MET A 1 -41.17 -0.38 -34.47
C MET A 1 -40.91 -1.08 -33.13
N ASP A 2 -40.03 -0.48 -32.31
CA ASP A 2 -39.62 -1.12 -31.04
C ASP A 2 -40.69 -0.86 -30.00
N ILE A 3 -41.52 -1.87 -29.78
CA ILE A 3 -42.43 -1.90 -28.63
C ILE A 3 -41.60 -2.41 -27.46
N PHE A 4 -41.38 -1.57 -26.46
CA PHE A 4 -40.75 -2.03 -25.22
C PHE A 4 -41.69 -3.03 -24.53
N VAL A 5 -41.41 -4.31 -24.66
CA VAL A 5 -42.14 -5.39 -24.03
C VAL A 5 -41.19 -6.13 -23.12
N LEU A 6 -41.38 -5.96 -21.82
CA LEU A 6 -40.66 -6.76 -20.81
C LEU A 6 -41.01 -8.24 -21.00
N LYS A 7 -40.01 -9.05 -21.27
CA LYS A 7 -40.13 -10.49 -21.34
C LYS A 7 -40.00 -11.12 -19.95
N SER A 8 -40.70 -12.21 -19.71
CA SER A 8 -40.66 -12.91 -18.42
C SER A 8 -39.26 -13.42 -18.04
N ASP A 9 -38.44 -13.77 -19.04
CA ASP A 9 -37.05 -14.22 -18.87
C ASP A 9 -36.13 -13.06 -18.49
N GLU A 10 -36.37 -11.85 -19.00
CA GLU A 10 -35.63 -10.63 -18.63
C GLU A 10 -35.89 -10.26 -17.16
N ILE A 11 -37.17 -10.25 -16.75
CA ILE A 11 -37.52 -10.04 -15.33
C ILE A 11 -36.92 -11.12 -14.44
N ALA A 12 -36.97 -12.38 -14.86
CA ALA A 12 -36.36 -13.48 -14.12
C ALA A 12 -34.84 -13.33 -14.01
N SER A 13 -34.16 -12.82 -15.04
CA SER A 13 -32.71 -12.59 -15.00
C SER A 13 -32.30 -11.47 -14.04
N ILE A 14 -33.11 -10.42 -13.91
CA ILE A 14 -32.90 -9.36 -12.91
C ILE A 14 -33.13 -9.91 -11.51
N THR A 15 -34.28 -10.52 -11.26
CA THR A 15 -34.66 -11.01 -9.90
C THR A 15 -33.75 -12.11 -9.38
N ARG A 16 -33.05 -12.84 -10.26
CA ARG A 16 -32.04 -13.88 -9.94
C ARG A 16 -30.62 -13.36 -9.98
N ALA A 17 -30.41 -12.09 -10.29
CA ALA A 17 -29.09 -11.48 -10.48
C ALA A 17 -28.22 -12.28 -11.47
N THR A 18 -28.74 -12.59 -12.65
CA THR A 18 -28.00 -13.27 -13.73
C THR A 18 -27.84 -12.40 -14.98
N HIS A 19 -28.33 -11.15 -14.96
CA HIS A 19 -28.28 -10.22 -16.09
C HIS A 19 -26.98 -9.42 -16.08
N GLY A 20 -26.22 -9.48 -17.19
CA GLY A 20 -24.90 -8.83 -17.30
C GLY A 20 -24.96 -7.32 -17.65
N ASN A 21 -26.12 -6.78 -18.03
CA ASN A 21 -26.32 -5.35 -18.29
C ASN A 21 -27.70 -4.90 -17.81
N PRO A 22 -27.86 -4.62 -16.52
CA PRO A 22 -29.17 -4.28 -15.91
C PRO A 22 -29.74 -2.98 -16.46
N HIS A 23 -28.95 -2.03 -16.95
CA HIS A 23 -29.43 -0.76 -17.51
C HIS A 23 -30.25 -0.94 -18.80
N HIS A 24 -30.21 -2.10 -19.46
CA HIS A 24 -31.11 -2.39 -20.56
C HIS A 24 -32.55 -2.65 -20.12
N ILE A 25 -32.76 -2.94 -18.83
CA ILE A 25 -34.07 -3.30 -18.27
C ILE A 25 -34.50 -2.31 -17.20
N LEU A 26 -33.63 -2.02 -16.25
CA LEU A 26 -33.89 -1.11 -15.14
C LEU A 26 -33.67 0.34 -15.55
N GLY A 27 -34.30 1.26 -14.84
CA GLY A 27 -34.24 2.69 -15.17
C GLY A 27 -35.43 3.12 -16.05
N MET A 28 -35.29 4.30 -16.66
CA MET A 28 -36.26 4.90 -17.58
C MET A 28 -35.92 4.58 -19.03
N HIS A 29 -36.90 4.08 -19.79
CA HIS A 29 -36.75 3.72 -21.20
C HIS A 29 -37.82 4.40 -22.07
N LYS A 30 -37.39 5.04 -23.13
CA LYS A 30 -38.26 5.64 -24.12
C LYS A 30 -38.86 4.57 -25.05
N CYS A 31 -40.15 4.59 -25.25
CA CYS A 31 -40.83 3.77 -26.24
C CYS A 31 -41.88 4.61 -26.98
N LEU A 32 -41.61 4.93 -28.24
CA LEU A 32 -42.44 5.81 -29.08
C LEU A 32 -42.62 7.18 -28.40
N LYS A 33 -43.84 7.51 -27.99
CA LYS A 33 -44.22 8.76 -27.31
C LYS A 33 -44.34 8.62 -25.78
N ASP A 34 -44.17 7.40 -25.27
CA ASP A 34 -44.28 7.07 -23.85
C ASP A 34 -42.92 6.77 -23.28
N CYS A 35 -42.79 6.80 -21.94
CA CYS A 35 -41.65 6.23 -21.25
C CYS A 35 -42.10 5.17 -20.26
N TYR A 36 -41.20 4.24 -19.97
CA TYR A 36 -41.38 3.17 -18.98
C TYR A 36 -40.28 3.31 -17.94
N VAL A 37 -40.64 3.12 -16.68
CA VAL A 37 -39.67 3.04 -15.60
C VAL A 37 -39.79 1.67 -14.95
N ASN A 38 -38.68 0.98 -14.85
CA ASN A 38 -38.56 -0.32 -14.21
C ASN A 38 -37.59 -0.24 -13.04
N ALA A 39 -37.92 -0.78 -11.91
CA ALA A 39 -37.08 -0.82 -10.72
C ALA A 39 -37.13 -2.20 -10.06
N TYR A 40 -36.00 -2.65 -9.52
CA TYR A 40 -35.92 -3.85 -8.69
C TYR A 40 -35.60 -3.45 -7.26
N LEU A 41 -36.58 -3.53 -6.39
CA LEU A 41 -36.55 -3.09 -4.99
C LEU A 41 -37.14 -4.16 -4.08
N PRO A 42 -36.43 -5.25 -3.78
CA PRO A 42 -36.91 -6.32 -2.96
C PRO A 42 -37.29 -5.83 -1.55
N GLY A 43 -38.44 -6.27 -1.05
CA GLY A 43 -38.95 -5.85 0.25
C GLY A 43 -39.62 -4.47 0.29
N ALA A 44 -39.76 -3.77 -0.83
CA ALA A 44 -40.59 -2.58 -0.90
C ALA A 44 -42.10 -2.98 -0.88
N ALA A 45 -42.89 -2.27 -0.07
CA ALA A 45 -44.33 -2.44 -0.02
C ALA A 45 -45.03 -1.70 -1.19
N SER A 46 -44.48 -0.55 -1.60
CA SER A 46 -44.91 0.19 -2.78
C SER A 46 -43.77 1.07 -3.31
N VAL A 47 -43.81 1.35 -4.61
CA VAL A 47 -42.88 2.24 -5.30
C VAL A 47 -43.62 3.19 -6.21
N SER A 48 -43.20 4.46 -6.28
CA SER A 48 -43.73 5.45 -7.21
C SER A 48 -42.58 6.23 -7.86
N VAL A 49 -42.75 6.62 -9.12
CA VAL A 49 -41.86 7.58 -9.81
C VAL A 49 -42.30 8.99 -9.45
N MET A 50 -41.36 9.82 -9.01
CA MET A 50 -41.55 11.22 -8.64
C MET A 50 -40.95 12.17 -9.68
N ASP A 51 -41.76 13.01 -10.31
CA ASP A 51 -41.37 14.13 -11.17
C ASP A 51 -41.74 15.44 -10.47
N GLY A 52 -40.86 15.96 -9.64
CA GLY A 52 -41.21 17.03 -8.72
C GLY A 52 -42.31 16.62 -7.76
N GLU A 53 -43.48 17.30 -7.83
CA GLU A 53 -44.63 16.98 -7.01
C GLU A 53 -45.57 15.89 -7.64
N GLN A 54 -45.34 15.56 -8.91
CA GLN A 54 -46.16 14.57 -9.61
C GLN A 54 -45.70 13.16 -9.29
N GLU A 55 -46.63 12.31 -8.92
CA GLU A 55 -46.40 10.92 -8.52
C GLU A 55 -47.05 9.94 -9.50
N TYR A 56 -46.26 8.95 -9.95
CA TYR A 56 -46.71 7.87 -10.82
C TYR A 56 -46.52 6.53 -10.09
N PRO A 57 -47.58 5.95 -9.52
CA PRO A 57 -47.49 4.66 -8.83
C PRO A 57 -47.07 3.53 -9.76
N MET A 58 -46.11 2.73 -9.32
CA MET A 58 -45.61 1.57 -10.04
C MET A 58 -46.35 0.32 -9.63
N LYS A 59 -46.51 -0.60 -10.59
CA LYS A 59 -47.11 -1.91 -10.36
C LYS A 59 -46.04 -2.94 -10.15
N GLU A 60 -46.12 -3.71 -9.07
CA GLU A 60 -45.29 -4.89 -8.87
C GLU A 60 -45.69 -6.02 -9.84
N ILE A 61 -44.68 -6.63 -10.50
CA ILE A 61 -44.87 -7.79 -11.39
C ILE A 61 -44.32 -9.02 -10.68
N GLY A 62 -45.20 -9.96 -10.42
CA GLY A 62 -44.92 -11.08 -9.53
C GLY A 62 -44.94 -10.63 -8.07
N SER A 63 -44.22 -11.29 -7.21
CA SER A 63 -44.12 -10.93 -5.78
C SER A 63 -42.65 -10.95 -5.35
N GLN A 64 -41.76 -10.44 -6.20
CA GLN A 64 -40.32 -10.52 -6.02
C GLN A 64 -39.64 -9.14 -5.99
N GLY A 65 -40.40 -8.04 -5.90
CA GLY A 65 -39.88 -6.69 -5.81
C GLY A 65 -39.52 -6.05 -7.16
N PHE A 66 -40.03 -6.58 -8.28
CA PHE A 66 -39.86 -5.94 -9.59
C PHE A 66 -41.08 -5.03 -9.87
N PHE A 67 -40.82 -3.73 -9.99
CA PHE A 67 -41.83 -2.70 -10.20
C PHE A 67 -41.70 -2.07 -11.59
N THR A 68 -42.86 -1.73 -12.22
CA THR A 68 -42.90 -1.06 -13.52
C THR A 68 -44.04 -0.05 -13.60
N VAL A 69 -43.84 1.01 -14.36
CA VAL A 69 -44.90 1.95 -14.73
C VAL A 69 -44.71 2.46 -16.17
N ARG A 70 -45.83 2.61 -16.88
CA ARG A 70 -45.87 3.31 -18.19
C ARG A 70 -46.38 4.73 -18.01
N ILE A 71 -45.61 5.72 -18.39
CA ILE A 71 -45.99 7.12 -18.35
C ILE A 71 -46.28 7.56 -19.81
N LYS A 72 -47.54 7.84 -20.10
CA LYS A 72 -48.04 8.13 -21.44
C LYS A 72 -47.71 9.54 -21.88
N ASP A 73 -47.48 9.69 -23.18
CA ASP A 73 -47.27 10.98 -23.87
C ASP A 73 -46.18 11.83 -23.17
N ARG A 74 -45.12 11.18 -22.64
CA ARG A 74 -44.02 11.82 -21.92
C ARG A 74 -42.67 11.39 -22.49
N SER A 75 -41.77 12.35 -22.71
CA SER A 75 -40.35 12.08 -22.96
C SER A 75 -39.63 11.78 -21.67
N GLU A 76 -38.38 11.25 -21.74
CA GLU A 76 -37.50 11.02 -20.59
C GLU A 76 -37.29 12.30 -19.80
N PHE A 77 -37.24 12.16 -18.48
CA PHE A 77 -37.06 13.25 -17.51
C PHE A 77 -36.28 12.75 -16.28
N ALA A 78 -35.70 13.67 -15.52
CA ALA A 78 -35.06 13.37 -14.24
C ALA A 78 -36.11 13.05 -13.17
N TYR A 79 -35.92 11.96 -12.44
CA TYR A 79 -36.88 11.47 -11.44
C TYR A 79 -36.21 10.92 -10.20
N LYS A 80 -37.03 10.72 -9.19
CA LYS A 80 -36.70 9.90 -8.00
C LYS A 80 -37.70 8.77 -7.87
N LEU A 81 -37.33 7.77 -7.09
CA LEU A 81 -38.23 6.71 -6.66
C LEU A 81 -38.64 6.97 -5.22
N ARG A 82 -39.95 7.09 -4.97
CA ARG A 82 -40.52 7.06 -3.63
C ARG A 82 -40.75 5.63 -3.26
N VAL A 83 -40.03 5.15 -2.24
CA VAL A 83 -40.07 3.76 -1.80
C VAL A 83 -40.67 3.71 -0.42
N THR A 84 -41.72 2.90 -0.26
CA THR A 84 -42.33 2.58 1.05
C THR A 84 -41.89 1.18 1.46
N LYS A 85 -41.32 1.05 2.66
CA LYS A 85 -41.00 -0.24 3.29
C LYS A 85 -41.77 -0.39 4.60
N LYS A 86 -42.17 -1.62 4.90
CA LYS A 86 -42.71 -1.97 6.21
C LYS A 86 -41.55 -2.20 7.17
N ILE A 87 -41.53 -1.49 8.28
CA ILE A 87 -40.57 -1.63 9.37
C ILE A 87 -41.29 -1.90 10.69
N TRP A 88 -40.66 -2.59 11.63
CA TRP A 88 -41.15 -2.75 12.98
C TRP A 88 -40.64 -1.62 13.85
N GLY A 89 -41.55 -0.71 14.25
CA GLY A 89 -41.30 0.35 15.21
C GLY A 89 -41.78 0.00 16.62
N GLU A 90 -41.66 0.94 17.56
CA GLU A 90 -42.10 0.76 18.95
C GLU A 90 -43.62 0.47 19.10
N SER A 91 -44.43 0.97 18.15
CA SER A 91 -45.89 0.83 18.13
C SER A 91 -46.40 -0.32 17.25
N GLY A 92 -45.52 -1.10 16.62
CA GLY A 92 -45.86 -2.17 15.69
C GLY A 92 -45.31 -1.93 14.28
N GLU A 93 -46.01 -2.46 13.26
CA GLU A 93 -45.61 -2.27 11.86
C GLU A 93 -45.93 -0.83 11.41
N GLU A 94 -44.93 -0.15 10.89
CA GLU A 94 -45.00 1.24 10.41
C GLU A 94 -44.46 1.35 8.96
N ASP A 95 -44.93 2.39 8.23
CA ASP A 95 -44.47 2.69 6.89
C ASP A 95 -43.27 3.65 6.92
N ALA A 96 -42.11 3.17 6.50
CA ALA A 96 -40.96 4.02 6.22
C ALA A 96 -40.97 4.45 4.74
N VAL A 97 -41.13 5.76 4.50
CA VAL A 97 -41.15 6.33 3.14
C VAL A 97 -39.87 7.10 2.90
N LYS A 98 -39.20 6.83 1.78
CA LYS A 98 -37.96 7.51 1.39
C LYS A 98 -37.97 7.78 -0.11
N ASP A 99 -37.59 9.01 -0.51
CA ASP A 99 -37.30 9.36 -1.91
C ASP A 99 -35.83 9.10 -2.17
N ILE A 100 -35.52 8.25 -3.15
CA ILE A 100 -34.15 7.88 -3.56
C ILE A 100 -33.95 8.19 -5.04
N TYR A 101 -32.70 8.48 -5.42
CA TYR A 101 -32.36 8.46 -6.84
C TYR A 101 -32.24 7.00 -7.31
N ASP A 102 -32.65 6.76 -8.54
CA ASP A 102 -32.49 5.45 -9.18
C ASP A 102 -31.08 5.32 -9.74
N PRO A 103 -30.22 4.39 -9.29
CA PRO A 103 -28.89 4.17 -9.85
C PRO A 103 -28.90 3.97 -11.37
N TYR A 104 -29.93 3.34 -11.89
CA TYR A 104 -30.07 2.99 -13.30
C TYR A 104 -30.58 4.13 -14.19
N SER A 105 -30.81 5.32 -13.61
CA SER A 105 -31.14 6.55 -14.35
C SER A 105 -29.91 7.32 -14.81
N PHE A 106 -28.70 6.90 -14.41
CA PHE A 106 -27.46 7.59 -14.73
C PHE A 106 -26.74 6.96 -15.93
N GLY A 107 -26.02 7.81 -16.69
CA GLY A 107 -25.12 7.38 -17.74
C GLY A 107 -23.86 6.67 -17.20
N TYR A 108 -22.83 6.49 -18.04
CA TYR A 108 -21.57 5.92 -17.59
C TYR A 108 -20.92 6.83 -16.54
N SER A 109 -20.45 6.21 -15.48
CA SER A 109 -19.75 6.88 -14.38
C SER A 109 -18.23 6.97 -14.60
N VAL A 110 -17.73 6.27 -15.61
CA VAL A 110 -16.38 6.33 -16.13
C VAL A 110 -16.41 6.67 -17.61
N ASP A 111 -15.37 7.30 -18.13
CA ASP A 111 -15.24 7.55 -19.56
C ASP A 111 -14.84 6.26 -20.28
N PRO A 112 -15.68 5.72 -21.21
CA PRO A 112 -15.36 4.51 -21.94
C PRO A 112 -14.07 4.59 -22.78
N GLU A 113 -13.71 5.77 -23.30
CA GLU A 113 -12.47 5.95 -24.06
C GLU A 113 -11.24 5.83 -23.14
N MET A 114 -11.34 6.36 -21.94
CA MET A 114 -10.31 6.25 -20.90
C MET A 114 -10.15 4.82 -20.42
N VAL A 115 -11.27 4.12 -20.23
CA VAL A 115 -11.30 2.69 -19.90
C VAL A 115 -10.58 1.86 -20.96
N MET A 116 -10.82 2.13 -22.24
CA MET A 116 -10.17 1.41 -23.33
C MET A 116 -8.65 1.65 -23.37
N LYS A 117 -8.19 2.86 -23.11
CA LYS A 117 -6.75 3.16 -23.00
C LYS A 117 -6.08 2.31 -21.92
N VAL A 118 -6.69 2.23 -20.74
CA VAL A 118 -6.19 1.39 -19.63
C VAL A 118 -6.15 -0.10 -20.00
N VAL A 119 -7.17 -0.58 -20.73
CA VAL A 119 -7.22 -1.99 -21.18
C VAL A 119 -6.16 -2.29 -22.24
N ASP A 120 -5.93 -1.36 -23.16
CA ASP A 120 -4.98 -1.53 -24.25
C ASP A 120 -3.52 -1.31 -23.82
N GLY A 121 -3.29 -0.90 -22.56
CA GLY A 121 -1.96 -0.57 -22.04
C GLY A 121 -1.37 0.67 -22.69
N ASP A 122 -2.21 1.53 -23.25
CA ASP A 122 -1.84 2.83 -23.83
C ASP A 122 -1.81 3.86 -22.68
N ASP A 123 -1.02 3.54 -21.66
CA ASP A 123 -0.87 4.35 -20.47
C ASP A 123 -0.08 5.61 -20.81
N ASP A 124 -0.79 6.69 -21.05
CA ASP A 124 -0.21 8.04 -21.15
C ASP A 124 0.16 8.51 -19.72
N VAL A 125 1.06 7.73 -19.09
CA VAL A 125 1.53 7.92 -17.69
C VAL A 125 2.31 9.23 -17.55
N GLU A 126 2.71 9.89 -18.66
CA GLU A 126 3.26 11.25 -18.62
C GLU A 126 2.28 12.25 -17.99
N SER A 127 0.97 11.95 -17.99
CA SER A 127 -0.05 12.81 -17.42
C SER A 127 -0.24 12.67 -15.90
N GLY A 128 0.41 11.67 -15.24
CA GLY A 128 0.19 11.37 -13.83
C GLY A 128 -1.18 10.76 -13.55
N PHE A 129 -1.74 10.08 -14.53
CA PHE A 129 -2.98 9.33 -14.42
C PHE A 129 -2.73 8.01 -13.67
N HIS A 130 -3.59 7.69 -12.73
CA HIS A 130 -3.54 6.44 -12.00
C HIS A 130 -4.71 5.53 -12.39
N VAL A 131 -4.45 4.25 -12.57
CA VAL A 131 -5.46 3.19 -12.78
C VAL A 131 -6.62 3.31 -11.78
N LYS A 132 -6.31 3.76 -10.55
CA LYS A 132 -7.28 4.07 -9.50
C LYS A 132 -8.24 5.22 -9.85
N GLU A 133 -7.94 6.05 -10.85
CA GLU A 133 -8.88 7.08 -11.34
C GLU A 133 -10.03 6.50 -12.16
N VAL A 134 -9.90 5.24 -12.57
CA VAL A 134 -10.95 4.47 -13.26
C VAL A 134 -11.53 3.39 -12.36
N PHE A 135 -10.68 2.54 -11.79
CA PHE A 135 -11.09 1.37 -11.03
C PHE A 135 -11.33 1.64 -9.54
N GLY A 136 -12.06 0.73 -8.91
CA GLY A 136 -12.46 0.80 -7.52
C GLY A 136 -13.68 1.67 -7.28
N ALA A 137 -13.86 2.07 -6.03
CA ALA A 137 -14.94 2.94 -5.58
C ALA A 137 -14.46 4.39 -5.46
N ARG A 138 -15.15 5.33 -6.11
CA ARG A 138 -14.77 6.75 -6.13
C ARG A 138 -15.97 7.66 -5.92
N LYS A 139 -15.86 8.64 -5.04
CA LYS A 139 -16.88 9.68 -4.88
C LYS A 139 -16.85 10.63 -6.08
N ILE A 140 -17.98 10.77 -6.73
CA ILE A 140 -18.15 11.65 -7.89
C ILE A 140 -19.50 12.36 -7.82
N THR A 141 -19.69 13.37 -8.68
CA THR A 141 -20.96 14.05 -8.86
C THR A 141 -21.42 13.89 -10.32
N MET A 142 -22.60 13.29 -10.53
CA MET A 142 -23.21 13.13 -11.84
C MET A 142 -24.52 13.89 -11.89
N ASN A 143 -24.71 14.72 -12.91
CA ASN A 143 -25.94 15.53 -13.09
C ASN A 143 -26.34 16.32 -11.82
N GLY A 144 -25.37 16.81 -11.04
CA GLY A 144 -25.60 17.53 -9.80
C GLY A 144 -25.95 16.65 -8.60
N VAL A 145 -25.88 15.33 -8.72
CA VAL A 145 -26.13 14.35 -7.65
C VAL A 145 -24.81 13.72 -7.21
N SER A 146 -24.46 13.87 -5.95
CA SER A 146 -23.28 13.21 -5.35
C SER A 146 -23.57 11.73 -5.12
N GLY A 147 -22.55 10.90 -5.34
CA GLY A 147 -22.64 9.46 -5.14
C GLY A 147 -21.27 8.80 -5.31
N VAL A 148 -21.26 7.50 -5.46
CA VAL A 148 -20.07 6.68 -5.63
C VAL A 148 -20.12 5.95 -6.97
N SER A 149 -19.08 6.11 -7.78
CA SER A 149 -18.81 5.31 -8.96
C SER A 149 -18.04 4.06 -8.53
N PHE A 150 -18.54 2.90 -8.89
CA PHE A 150 -17.87 1.61 -8.73
C PHE A 150 -17.48 1.12 -10.12
N CYS A 151 -16.22 0.75 -10.31
CA CYS A 151 -15.70 0.22 -11.55
C CYS A 151 -14.71 -0.91 -11.30
N MET A 152 -14.85 -2.02 -12.03
CA MET A 152 -14.03 -3.20 -11.83
C MET A 152 -13.80 -3.96 -13.13
N ASN A 153 -12.55 -4.36 -13.39
CA ASN A 153 -12.22 -5.28 -14.46
C ASN A 153 -12.33 -6.73 -13.95
N MET A 154 -13.26 -7.52 -14.54
CA MET A 154 -13.57 -8.88 -14.12
C MET A 154 -13.64 -9.84 -15.31
N PRO A 155 -12.48 -10.28 -15.82
CA PRO A 155 -12.42 -11.21 -16.93
C PRO A 155 -13.20 -12.50 -16.66
N GLY A 156 -14.07 -12.86 -17.61
CA GLY A 156 -14.87 -14.10 -17.55
C GLY A 156 -16.11 -14.03 -16.68
N ALA A 157 -16.35 -12.95 -15.90
CA ALA A 157 -17.60 -12.78 -15.17
C ALA A 157 -18.78 -12.54 -16.12
N VAL A 158 -19.92 -13.11 -15.80
CA VAL A 158 -21.20 -12.87 -16.49
C VAL A 158 -21.90 -11.66 -15.92
N ARG A 159 -21.80 -11.46 -14.60
CA ARG A 159 -22.38 -10.36 -13.84
C ARG A 159 -21.45 -10.00 -12.70
N VAL A 160 -21.34 -8.71 -12.42
CA VAL A 160 -20.73 -8.18 -11.20
C VAL A 160 -21.76 -7.32 -10.48
N SER A 161 -21.82 -7.42 -9.16
CA SER A 161 -22.66 -6.57 -8.32
C SER A 161 -21.83 -5.94 -7.21
N VAL A 162 -22.21 -4.74 -6.79
CA VAL A 162 -21.68 -4.15 -5.55
C VAL A 162 -22.59 -4.60 -4.40
N VAL A 163 -21.99 -5.15 -3.35
CA VAL A 163 -22.68 -5.56 -2.12
C VAL A 163 -22.09 -4.82 -0.92
N GLY A 164 -22.92 -4.44 0.03
CA GLY A 164 -22.43 -3.69 1.18
C GLY A 164 -23.54 -3.34 2.18
N ASP A 165 -23.17 -2.58 3.21
CA ASP A 165 -24.10 -2.15 4.26
C ASP A 165 -25.30 -1.38 3.70
N PHE A 166 -25.11 -0.65 2.60
CA PHE A 166 -26.14 0.19 1.97
C PHE A 166 -27.26 -0.62 1.25
N ASN A 167 -27.02 -1.89 0.94
CA ASN A 167 -27.99 -2.73 0.24
C ASN A 167 -28.25 -4.09 0.93
N GLY A 168 -27.81 -4.22 2.19
CA GLY A 168 -27.97 -5.43 2.98
C GLY A 168 -27.17 -6.64 2.45
N TRP A 169 -26.10 -6.38 1.72
CA TRP A 169 -25.22 -7.40 1.13
C TRP A 169 -25.94 -8.30 0.09
N ASP A 170 -26.99 -7.78 -0.55
CA ASP A 170 -27.77 -8.50 -1.55
C ASP A 170 -27.28 -8.18 -2.97
N GLY A 171 -26.57 -9.12 -3.60
CA GLY A 171 -26.04 -8.96 -4.97
C GLY A 171 -27.09 -8.78 -6.06
N ARG A 172 -28.38 -8.94 -5.74
CA ARG A 172 -29.49 -8.68 -6.68
C ARG A 172 -29.83 -7.20 -6.80
N VAL A 173 -29.45 -6.37 -5.81
CA VAL A 173 -29.92 -4.97 -5.71
C VAL A 173 -29.13 -4.02 -6.58
N ASN A 174 -27.80 -4.16 -6.61
CA ASN A 174 -26.91 -3.28 -7.35
C ASN A 174 -26.01 -4.04 -8.35
N PRO A 175 -26.60 -4.80 -9.30
CA PRO A 175 -25.80 -5.32 -10.41
C PRO A 175 -25.28 -4.19 -11.29
N MET A 176 -24.03 -4.33 -11.71
CA MET A 176 -23.29 -3.37 -12.54
C MET A 176 -23.53 -3.65 -14.03
N ARG A 177 -23.45 -2.63 -14.87
CA ARG A 177 -23.44 -2.85 -16.32
C ARG A 177 -22.03 -3.10 -16.81
N ARG A 178 -21.91 -3.98 -17.81
CA ARG A 178 -20.69 -4.20 -18.54
C ARG A 178 -20.51 -3.05 -19.57
N ILE A 179 -19.32 -2.49 -19.64
CA ILE A 179 -18.95 -1.61 -20.74
C ILE A 179 -18.77 -2.46 -22.00
N ASP A 180 -19.43 -2.07 -23.09
CA ASP A 180 -19.49 -2.86 -24.33
C ASP A 180 -18.09 -3.27 -24.83
N TYR A 181 -17.97 -4.54 -25.21
CA TYR A 181 -16.74 -5.18 -25.71
C TYR A 181 -15.57 -5.29 -24.72
N THR A 182 -15.80 -5.06 -23.42
CA THR A 182 -14.80 -5.21 -22.37
C THR A 182 -15.24 -6.20 -21.30
N ASP A 183 -14.36 -6.53 -20.36
CA ASP A 183 -14.69 -7.25 -19.13
C ASP A 183 -14.82 -6.28 -17.94
N ILE A 184 -15.05 -5.00 -18.21
CA ILE A 184 -15.18 -3.96 -17.19
C ILE A 184 -16.64 -3.72 -16.88
N PHE A 185 -16.93 -3.68 -15.59
CA PHE A 185 -18.26 -3.41 -15.05
C PHE A 185 -18.25 -2.11 -14.27
N GLU A 186 -19.31 -1.31 -14.40
CA GLU A 186 -19.44 -0.06 -13.67
C GLU A 186 -20.87 0.20 -13.18
N LEU A 187 -21.01 0.97 -12.10
CA LEU A 187 -22.28 1.45 -11.58
C LEU A 187 -22.08 2.72 -10.76
N PHE A 188 -22.90 3.72 -11.00
CA PHE A 188 -23.02 4.87 -10.09
C PHE A 188 -24.13 4.63 -9.08
N ILE A 189 -23.79 4.67 -7.80
CA ILE A 189 -24.76 4.61 -6.69
C ILE A 189 -24.88 6.00 -6.07
N PRO A 190 -26.01 6.69 -6.26
CA PRO A 190 -26.24 8.03 -5.72
C PRO A 190 -26.45 7.99 -4.20
N GLY A 191 -25.97 9.00 -3.51
CA GLY A 191 -26.10 9.18 -2.07
C GLY A 191 -24.78 9.21 -1.33
N ASP A 192 -24.87 9.47 -0.03
CA ASP A 192 -23.72 9.42 0.85
C ASP A 192 -23.53 7.98 1.37
N LEU A 193 -22.43 7.36 0.94
CA LEU A 193 -22.02 6.02 1.35
C LEU A 193 -20.73 6.03 2.19
N ALA A 194 -20.30 7.20 2.69
CA ALA A 194 -19.07 7.32 3.46
C ALA A 194 -19.06 6.36 4.66
N ASN A 195 -17.89 5.77 4.90
CA ASN A 195 -17.63 4.82 5.98
C ASN A 195 -18.47 3.53 5.93
N THR A 196 -19.14 3.23 4.82
CA THR A 196 -19.83 1.94 4.65
C THR A 196 -18.88 0.87 4.13
N ARG A 197 -19.15 -0.38 4.53
CA ARG A 197 -18.41 -1.55 4.05
C ARG A 197 -19.02 -2.05 2.75
N TYR A 198 -18.15 -2.50 1.86
CA TYR A 198 -18.59 -3.07 0.59
C TYR A 198 -17.62 -4.13 0.06
N LYS A 199 -18.12 -4.92 -0.88
CA LYS A 199 -17.37 -5.89 -1.70
C LYS A 199 -17.95 -5.93 -3.10
N PHE A 200 -17.24 -6.61 -3.99
CA PHE A 200 -17.78 -7.04 -5.28
C PHE A 200 -18.21 -8.50 -5.22
N GLU A 201 -19.34 -8.80 -5.85
CA GLU A 201 -19.86 -10.16 -6.05
C GLU A 201 -19.87 -10.45 -7.53
N ALA A 202 -19.09 -11.44 -7.98
CA ALA A 202 -18.99 -11.83 -9.39
C ALA A 202 -19.64 -13.20 -9.60
N LEU A 203 -20.51 -13.31 -10.62
CA LEU A 203 -21.06 -14.58 -11.10
C LEU A 203 -20.33 -14.98 -12.38
N TYR A 204 -19.83 -16.22 -12.44
CA TYR A 204 -19.16 -16.78 -13.58
C TYR A 204 -20.05 -17.75 -14.39
N ARG A 205 -19.61 -18.10 -15.62
CA ARG A 205 -20.37 -18.98 -16.53
C ARG A 205 -20.64 -20.38 -16.01
N ASP A 206 -19.78 -20.87 -15.13
CA ASP A 206 -19.90 -22.18 -14.48
C ASP A 206 -20.89 -22.19 -13.31
N GLY A 207 -21.46 -21.01 -12.98
CA GLY A 207 -22.41 -20.81 -11.89
C GLY A 207 -21.73 -20.50 -10.54
N ASN A 208 -20.41 -20.46 -10.48
CA ASN A 208 -19.68 -20.04 -9.28
C ASN A 208 -19.94 -18.55 -8.99
N VAL A 209 -20.03 -18.22 -7.70
CA VAL A 209 -20.15 -16.85 -7.20
C VAL A 209 -19.00 -16.58 -6.25
N ASP A 210 -18.17 -15.59 -6.58
CA ASP A 210 -17.09 -15.11 -5.73
C ASP A 210 -17.45 -13.75 -5.12
N ILE A 211 -17.13 -13.58 -3.83
CA ILE A 211 -17.28 -12.30 -3.11
C ILE A 211 -15.92 -11.88 -2.59
N PHE A 212 -15.41 -10.75 -3.05
CA PHE A 212 -14.06 -10.28 -2.74
C PHE A 212 -14.03 -8.78 -2.45
N ALA A 213 -13.03 -8.34 -1.70
CA ALA A 213 -12.77 -6.95 -1.43
C ALA A 213 -12.29 -6.21 -2.70
N ASP A 214 -12.50 -4.92 -2.76
CA ASP A 214 -11.99 -4.07 -3.84
C ASP A 214 -10.46 -3.97 -3.77
N PRO A 215 -9.69 -4.48 -4.74
CA PRO A 215 -8.24 -4.39 -4.72
C PRO A 215 -7.70 -2.95 -4.84
N TYR A 216 -8.53 -2.02 -5.30
CA TYR A 216 -8.22 -0.59 -5.42
C TYR A 216 -8.69 0.22 -4.19
N ALA A 217 -9.26 -0.41 -3.17
CA ALA A 217 -9.70 0.29 -1.97
C ALA A 217 -8.52 0.93 -1.22
N VAL A 218 -8.78 2.07 -0.59
CA VAL A 218 -7.80 2.79 0.23
C VAL A 218 -7.91 2.46 1.72
N ALA A 219 -8.95 1.72 2.12
CA ALA A 219 -9.17 1.28 3.49
C ALA A 219 -9.94 -0.04 3.54
N TYR A 220 -9.66 -0.83 4.57
CA TYR A 220 -10.28 -2.13 4.80
C TYR A 220 -10.73 -2.28 6.26
N GLU A 221 -11.63 -3.23 6.53
CA GLU A 221 -11.92 -3.67 7.88
C GLU A 221 -10.68 -4.27 8.54
N VAL A 222 -10.56 -4.06 9.83
CA VAL A 222 -9.54 -4.76 10.64
C VAL A 222 -9.85 -6.25 10.68
N ALA A 223 -8.83 -7.08 10.47
CA ALA A 223 -8.96 -8.53 10.55
C ALA A 223 -9.63 -8.98 11.88
N PRO A 224 -10.53 -9.99 11.87
CA PRO A 224 -10.81 -10.93 10.79
C PRO A 224 -11.81 -10.40 9.72
N GLY A 225 -12.30 -9.17 9.82
CA GLY A 225 -13.02 -8.50 8.76
C GLY A 225 -12.15 -8.38 7.50
N ASN A 226 -12.77 -8.33 6.34
CA ASN A 226 -12.05 -8.25 5.06
C ASN A 226 -12.85 -7.52 3.99
N ALA A 227 -13.78 -6.66 4.39
CA ALA A 227 -14.48 -5.80 3.46
C ALA A 227 -13.69 -4.50 3.23
N SER A 228 -13.83 -3.94 2.05
CA SER A 228 -13.36 -2.59 1.75
C SER A 228 -14.24 -1.56 2.43
N ILE A 229 -13.67 -0.42 2.81
CA ILE A 229 -14.38 0.69 3.43
C ILE A 229 -14.33 1.90 2.50
N LEU A 230 -15.50 2.51 2.24
CA LEU A 230 -15.58 3.76 1.50
C LEU A 230 -15.02 4.90 2.35
N THR A 231 -13.83 5.35 2.03
CA THR A 231 -13.10 6.39 2.78
C THR A 231 -12.60 7.47 1.84
N GLU A 232 -12.71 8.73 2.27
CA GLU A 232 -12.05 9.86 1.62
C GLU A 232 -10.72 10.14 2.31
N LEU A 233 -9.67 10.35 1.52
CA LEU A 233 -8.34 10.69 2.02
C LEU A 233 -8.21 12.22 2.13
N GLU A 234 -8.73 12.79 3.21
CA GLU A 234 -8.57 14.21 3.50
C GLU A 234 -7.49 14.42 4.56
N TYR A 235 -6.31 14.87 4.14
CA TYR A 235 -5.20 15.18 5.02
C TYR A 235 -4.51 16.48 4.59
N SER A 236 -4.17 17.33 5.57
CA SER A 236 -3.42 18.56 5.33
C SER A 236 -1.97 18.40 5.75
N TRP A 237 -1.09 18.17 4.79
CA TRP A 237 0.34 17.98 5.01
C TRP A 237 1.04 19.22 5.54
N ASN A 238 1.94 19.04 6.52
CA ASN A 238 2.76 20.11 7.11
C ASN A 238 4.25 19.97 6.74
N ASP A 239 4.59 19.02 5.88
CA ASP A 239 5.96 18.61 5.53
C ASP A 239 6.58 19.40 4.37
N SER A 240 5.96 20.45 3.86
CA SER A 240 6.43 21.22 2.68
C SER A 240 7.89 21.67 2.77
N ALA A 241 8.40 21.96 3.97
CA ALA A 241 9.78 22.36 4.19
C ALA A 241 10.75 21.18 4.04
N TYR A 242 10.33 19.99 4.47
CA TYR A 242 11.05 18.73 4.30
C TYR A 242 11.06 18.33 2.82
N MET A 243 9.91 18.31 2.15
CA MET A 243 9.75 17.89 0.77
C MET A 243 10.61 18.72 -0.21
N LYS A 244 10.81 20.02 0.03
CA LYS A 244 11.72 20.86 -0.76
C LYS A 244 13.18 20.41 -0.71
N ASN A 245 13.57 19.72 0.35
CA ASN A 245 14.93 19.28 0.62
C ASN A 245 15.07 17.75 0.64
N ARG A 246 14.01 17.04 0.23
CA ARG A 246 13.98 15.59 0.18
C ARG A 246 15.19 15.05 -0.56
N ASN A 247 15.89 14.10 0.03
CA ASN A 247 17.06 13.39 -0.52
C ASN A 247 18.23 14.27 -1.00
N LYS A 248 18.28 15.56 -0.62
CA LYS A 248 19.35 16.50 -1.07
C LYS A 248 20.58 16.52 -0.19
N ALA A 249 20.52 15.97 1.01
CA ALA A 249 21.60 16.09 1.97
C ALA A 249 21.97 14.75 2.59
N ALA A 250 23.21 14.62 2.98
CA ALA A 250 23.79 13.54 3.78
C ALA A 250 23.65 12.11 3.20
N GLY A 251 24.52 11.23 3.62
CA GLY A 251 24.44 9.82 3.25
C GLY A 251 23.15 9.17 3.76
N VAL A 252 22.62 8.23 3.00
CA VAL A 252 21.41 7.50 3.35
C VAL A 252 21.76 6.39 4.34
N ASN A 253 21.28 6.52 5.57
CA ASN A 253 21.44 5.55 6.66
C ASN A 253 20.08 5.11 7.16
N ILE A 254 19.70 3.89 6.83
CA ILE A 254 18.36 3.35 6.96
C ILE A 254 18.25 2.47 8.20
N TYR A 255 17.18 2.65 8.96
CA TYR A 255 16.74 1.73 9.99
C TYR A 255 15.56 0.93 9.46
N GLU A 256 15.77 -0.37 9.19
CA GLU A 256 14.72 -1.26 8.71
C GLU A 256 13.90 -1.75 9.90
N VAL A 257 12.57 -1.72 9.76
CA VAL A 257 11.67 -2.01 10.88
C VAL A 257 10.48 -2.88 10.48
N HIS A 258 10.22 -3.88 11.31
CA HIS A 258 8.96 -4.61 11.36
C HIS A 258 8.11 -3.99 12.47
N MET A 259 7.18 -3.15 12.10
CA MET A 259 6.40 -2.32 13.02
C MET A 259 5.77 -3.12 14.18
N PRO A 260 5.13 -4.30 13.95
CA PRO A 260 4.47 -5.05 15.01
C PRO A 260 5.38 -5.52 16.15
N THR A 261 6.68 -5.68 15.90
CA THR A 261 7.60 -6.27 16.88
C THR A 261 8.69 -5.32 17.35
N TRP A 262 8.64 -4.03 16.94
CA TRP A 262 9.68 -3.06 17.31
C TRP A 262 9.55 -2.52 18.73
N GLY A 263 8.37 -2.11 19.16
CA GLY A 263 8.13 -1.40 20.41
C GLY A 263 7.27 -2.19 21.40
N ASN A 264 7.05 -1.58 22.54
CA ASN A 264 6.06 -2.09 23.49
C ASN A 264 4.67 -1.93 22.91
N VAL A 265 3.90 -3.03 22.93
CA VAL A 265 2.47 -2.94 22.65
C VAL A 265 1.81 -2.31 23.87
N PRO A 266 1.02 -1.24 23.75
CA PRO A 266 0.28 -0.65 24.86
C PRO A 266 -0.56 -1.68 25.63
N ASP A 267 -0.90 -1.37 26.88
CA ASP A 267 -1.65 -2.29 27.77
C ASP A 267 -3.03 -2.69 27.19
N ASP A 268 -3.60 -1.86 26.29
CA ASP A 268 -4.84 -2.17 25.56
C ASP A 268 -4.63 -3.09 24.35
N GLY A 269 -3.39 -3.49 24.09
CA GLY A 269 -3.02 -4.42 23.02
C GLY A 269 -3.04 -3.82 21.62
N LYS A 270 -3.14 -2.49 21.47
CA LYS A 270 -3.25 -1.81 20.18
C LYS A 270 -2.08 -0.85 19.95
N LEU A 271 -1.15 -1.27 19.12
CA LEU A 271 -0.15 -0.37 18.55
C LEU A 271 -0.82 0.49 17.46
N THR A 272 -0.67 1.81 17.54
CA THR A 272 -1.19 2.74 16.53
C THR A 272 -0.08 3.39 15.73
N TYR A 273 -0.38 3.83 14.48
CA TYR A 273 0.56 4.62 13.67
C TYR A 273 1.08 5.84 14.42
N ALA A 274 0.20 6.52 15.15
CA ALA A 274 0.56 7.74 15.87
C ALA A 274 1.50 7.49 17.06
N GLU A 275 1.30 6.42 17.82
CA GLU A 275 2.16 6.04 18.95
C GLU A 275 3.51 5.57 18.46
N PHE A 276 3.49 4.62 17.52
CA PHE A 276 4.70 4.11 16.90
C PHE A 276 5.54 5.25 16.29
N GLY A 277 4.93 6.14 15.50
CA GLY A 277 5.64 7.25 14.85
C GLY A 277 6.35 8.17 15.83
N ARG A 278 5.75 8.46 17.00
CA ARG A 278 6.38 9.28 18.05
C ARG A 278 7.59 8.60 18.70
N GLU A 279 7.47 7.32 19.01
CA GLU A 279 8.53 6.56 19.67
C GLU A 279 9.70 6.32 18.74
N ILE A 280 9.43 5.80 17.53
CA ILE A 280 10.48 5.47 16.55
C ILE A 280 11.23 6.71 16.09
N ALA A 281 10.55 7.84 15.89
CA ALA A 281 11.20 9.10 15.50
C ALA A 281 12.27 9.53 16.50
N THR A 282 11.98 9.39 17.78
CA THR A 282 12.91 9.72 18.86
C THR A 282 14.11 8.79 18.86
N TYR A 283 13.87 7.49 18.72
CA TYR A 283 14.92 6.46 18.72
C TYR A 283 15.84 6.58 17.52
N VAL A 284 15.29 6.60 16.31
CA VAL A 284 16.03 6.66 15.05
C VAL A 284 16.92 7.89 14.99
N LYS A 285 16.37 9.06 15.38
CA LYS A 285 17.14 10.32 15.45
C LYS A 285 18.28 10.24 16.47
N ASN A 286 18.02 9.68 17.65
CA ASN A 286 19.02 9.53 18.68
C ASN A 286 20.15 8.58 18.25
N MET A 287 19.83 7.53 17.50
CA MET A 287 20.79 6.54 17.01
C MET A 287 21.56 7.03 15.77
N GLY A 288 21.17 8.15 15.15
CA GLY A 288 21.88 8.76 14.01
C GLY A 288 21.49 8.18 12.65
N TYR A 289 20.34 7.51 12.57
CA TYR A 289 19.70 7.16 11.29
C TYR A 289 18.91 8.35 10.76
N ASN A 290 18.73 8.43 9.45
CA ASN A 290 17.95 9.49 8.80
C ASN A 290 16.83 8.98 7.90
N TYR A 291 16.70 7.67 7.75
CA TYR A 291 15.58 7.02 7.09
C TYR A 291 15.05 5.85 7.93
N ILE A 292 13.76 5.59 7.78
CA ILE A 292 13.12 4.36 8.21
C ILE A 292 12.66 3.62 6.96
N GLN A 293 12.99 2.33 6.86
CA GLN A 293 12.42 1.43 5.88
C GLN A 293 11.45 0.50 6.58
N PHE A 294 10.17 0.63 6.26
CA PHE A 294 9.16 -0.30 6.74
C PHE A 294 9.18 -1.59 5.91
N MET A 295 9.21 -2.74 6.58
CA MET A 295 8.68 -3.96 5.99
C MET A 295 7.23 -3.69 5.56
N PRO A 296 6.65 -4.44 4.59
CA PRO A 296 5.40 -4.01 3.95
C PRO A 296 4.30 -3.62 4.93
N LEU A 297 3.76 -2.42 4.77
CA LEU A 297 2.60 -1.90 5.52
C LEU A 297 1.38 -1.69 4.62
N MET A 298 1.38 -2.21 3.40
CA MET A 298 0.17 -2.38 2.61
C MET A 298 -0.78 -3.34 3.32
N GLU A 299 -2.10 -3.28 3.04
CA GLU A 299 -3.03 -4.22 3.66
C GLU A 299 -2.68 -5.66 3.27
N TYR A 300 -2.54 -6.54 4.25
CA TYR A 300 -2.12 -7.92 4.08
C TYR A 300 -3.07 -8.89 4.79
N GLY A 301 -3.10 -10.15 4.30
CA GLY A 301 -4.05 -11.17 4.76
C GLY A 301 -3.67 -11.78 6.09
N ASP A 302 -2.42 -12.24 6.24
CA ASP A 302 -1.95 -13.02 7.38
C ASP A 302 -0.70 -12.41 8.02
N ASP A 303 -0.68 -12.38 9.35
CA ASP A 303 0.44 -11.81 10.12
C ASP A 303 1.73 -12.64 10.02
N SER A 304 1.63 -13.92 9.65
CA SER A 304 2.79 -14.81 9.52
C SER A 304 3.68 -14.48 8.31
N GLY A 305 3.15 -13.75 7.33
CA GLY A 305 3.86 -13.29 6.13
C GLY A 305 4.62 -11.99 6.29
N TRP A 306 4.66 -11.40 7.48
CA TRP A 306 5.39 -10.15 7.79
C TRP A 306 4.99 -8.95 6.93
N GLY A 307 3.77 -8.96 6.38
CA GLY A 307 3.26 -7.93 5.48
C GLY A 307 3.44 -8.24 3.98
N TYR A 308 4.18 -9.28 3.60
CA TYR A 308 4.40 -9.62 2.18
C TYR A 308 3.21 -10.31 1.51
N ASP A 309 2.21 -10.77 2.28
CA ASP A 309 0.95 -11.34 1.77
C ASP A 309 -0.07 -10.22 1.49
N THR A 310 0.25 -9.34 0.54
CA THR A 310 -0.52 -8.15 0.22
C THR A 310 -1.88 -8.51 -0.40
N VAL A 311 -2.96 -7.97 0.16
CA VAL A 311 -4.36 -8.13 -0.33
C VAL A 311 -4.97 -6.79 -0.78
N GLY A 312 -4.43 -5.66 -0.32
CA GLY A 312 -4.86 -4.32 -0.71
C GLY A 312 -3.68 -3.41 -1.01
N MET A 313 -3.32 -3.30 -2.30
CA MET A 313 -2.10 -2.61 -2.73
C MET A 313 -2.13 -1.08 -2.51
N PHE A 314 -3.32 -0.47 -2.43
CA PHE A 314 -3.48 0.99 -2.33
C PHE A 314 -3.80 1.49 -0.92
N ALA A 315 -3.87 0.59 0.05
CA ALA A 315 -4.22 0.92 1.44
C ALA A 315 -3.09 0.57 2.40
N PRO A 316 -2.74 1.44 3.35
CA PRO A 316 -1.98 1.02 4.51
C PRO A 316 -2.82 0.08 5.38
N THR A 317 -2.15 -0.87 6.04
CA THR A 317 -2.86 -1.89 6.81
C THR A 317 -3.72 -1.28 7.91
N SER A 318 -4.96 -1.74 7.97
CA SER A 318 -5.98 -1.29 8.93
C SER A 318 -5.66 -1.66 10.39
N ARG A 319 -4.67 -2.52 10.62
CA ARG A 319 -4.27 -3.03 11.95
C ARG A 319 -3.84 -1.94 12.91
N TYR A 320 -3.26 -0.85 12.39
CA TYR A 320 -2.65 0.21 13.19
C TYR A 320 -3.36 1.54 13.11
N GLY A 321 -4.47 1.61 12.39
CA GLY A 321 -5.27 2.82 12.22
C GLY A 321 -5.79 3.03 10.81
N THR A 322 -6.23 4.23 10.54
CA THR A 322 -6.75 4.65 9.24
C THR A 322 -5.61 5.09 8.29
N PRO A 323 -5.88 5.20 6.98
CA PRO A 323 -4.92 5.81 6.03
C PRO A 323 -4.50 7.23 6.42
N VAL A 324 -5.40 8.00 7.02
CA VAL A 324 -5.11 9.36 7.53
C VAL A 324 -4.16 9.32 8.73
N ASP A 325 -4.27 8.30 9.60
CA ASP A 325 -3.32 8.09 10.70
C ASP A 325 -1.93 7.72 10.17
N PHE A 326 -1.85 6.95 9.08
CA PHE A 326 -0.59 6.66 8.40
C PHE A 326 0.04 7.93 7.81
N MET A 327 -0.75 8.78 7.13
CA MET A 327 -0.29 10.09 6.65
C MET A 327 0.25 10.95 7.79
N ALA A 328 -0.45 10.99 8.92
CA ALA A 328 -0.02 11.75 10.10
C ALA A 328 1.29 11.21 10.69
N MET A 329 1.52 9.90 10.66
CA MET A 329 2.79 9.29 11.05
C MET A 329 3.93 9.74 10.12
N VAL A 330 3.74 9.68 8.81
CA VAL A 330 4.75 10.11 7.82
C VAL A 330 5.07 11.60 8.00
N ASP A 331 4.05 12.46 8.09
CA ASP A 331 4.21 13.90 8.33
C ASP A 331 4.99 14.18 9.63
N HIS A 332 4.71 13.41 10.68
CA HIS A 332 5.47 13.51 11.93
C HIS A 332 6.96 13.14 11.74
N LEU A 333 7.25 12.04 11.02
CA LEU A 333 8.62 11.62 10.72
C LEU A 333 9.36 12.68 9.91
N HIS A 334 8.72 13.26 8.88
CA HIS A 334 9.25 14.37 8.10
C HIS A 334 9.54 15.59 8.95
N SER A 335 8.68 15.91 9.94
CA SER A 335 8.92 17.01 10.89
C SER A 335 10.19 16.85 11.72
N LYS A 336 10.66 15.60 11.87
CA LYS A 336 11.94 15.25 12.54
C LYS A 336 13.12 15.12 11.57
N GLY A 337 12.89 15.32 10.27
CA GLY A 337 13.89 15.16 9.23
C GLY A 337 14.27 13.69 9.01
N ILE A 338 13.29 12.79 9.10
CA ILE A 338 13.42 11.35 8.88
C ILE A 338 12.63 11.00 7.63
N GLY A 339 13.29 10.43 6.63
CA GLY A 339 12.67 9.93 5.42
C GLY A 339 12.00 8.58 5.62
N VAL A 340 10.98 8.31 4.82
CA VAL A 340 10.17 7.09 4.89
C VAL A 340 10.29 6.28 3.60
N ILE A 341 10.75 5.05 3.75
CA ILE A 341 10.89 4.08 2.67
C ILE A 341 9.92 2.92 2.95
N MET A 342 9.27 2.43 1.90
CA MET A 342 8.43 1.24 1.97
C MET A 342 9.07 0.09 1.20
N ASP A 343 9.07 -1.10 1.79
CA ASP A 343 9.38 -2.33 1.07
C ASP A 343 8.16 -2.76 0.24
N MET A 344 8.31 -2.74 -1.08
CA MET A 344 7.25 -3.02 -2.03
C MET A 344 7.65 -4.09 -3.07
N VAL A 345 8.49 -5.05 -2.70
CA VAL A 345 9.02 -6.08 -3.61
C VAL A 345 7.94 -6.98 -4.24
N THR A 346 6.76 -7.03 -3.63
CA THR A 346 5.61 -7.79 -4.15
C THR A 346 4.80 -7.04 -5.19
N VAL A 347 4.98 -5.71 -5.29
CA VAL A 347 4.24 -4.86 -6.22
C VAL A 347 4.88 -4.93 -7.61
N LYS A 348 4.05 -5.06 -8.64
CA LYS A 348 4.45 -5.07 -10.05
C LYS A 348 3.77 -3.97 -10.88
N ASP A 349 3.03 -3.11 -10.22
CA ASP A 349 2.20 -2.07 -10.82
C ASP A 349 2.83 -0.68 -10.56
N ILE A 350 3.22 -0.01 -11.63
CA ILE A 350 3.85 1.33 -11.61
C ILE A 350 2.91 2.38 -11.03
N ASP A 351 1.62 2.28 -11.31
CA ASP A 351 0.62 3.18 -10.78
C ASP A 351 0.50 3.06 -9.27
N CYS A 352 0.57 1.83 -8.74
CA CYS A 352 0.60 1.60 -7.30
C CYS A 352 1.83 2.27 -6.66
N LEU A 353 3.01 2.13 -7.27
CA LEU A 353 4.24 2.77 -6.79
C LEU A 353 4.11 4.30 -6.75
N SER A 354 3.65 4.88 -7.86
CA SER A 354 3.42 6.32 -8.00
C SER A 354 2.38 6.83 -6.99
N TYR A 355 1.29 6.08 -6.82
CA TYR A 355 0.24 6.40 -5.84
C TYR A 355 0.78 6.50 -4.41
N TRP A 356 1.64 5.58 -3.98
CA TRP A 356 2.23 5.62 -2.64
C TRP A 356 3.17 6.82 -2.45
N ILE A 357 3.94 7.18 -3.47
CA ILE A 357 4.81 8.36 -3.44
C ILE A 357 3.98 9.65 -3.33
N ASP A 358 2.96 9.77 -4.17
CA ASP A 358 2.16 11.00 -4.26
C ASP A 358 1.18 11.16 -3.10
N THR A 359 0.53 10.07 -2.70
CA THR A 359 -0.53 10.11 -1.68
C THR A 359 0.02 10.09 -0.26
N TYR A 360 1.06 9.26 -0.02
CA TYR A 360 1.62 9.07 1.32
C TYR A 360 2.99 9.73 1.50
N HIS A 361 3.46 10.52 0.53
CA HIS A 361 4.72 11.26 0.54
C HIS A 361 5.95 10.39 0.85
N LEU A 362 5.98 9.14 0.33
CA LEU A 362 7.14 8.28 0.53
C LEU A 362 8.41 8.86 -0.11
N ASP A 363 9.52 8.76 0.60
CA ASP A 363 10.84 9.21 0.15
C ASP A 363 11.61 8.15 -0.63
N GLY A 364 11.16 6.91 -0.52
CA GLY A 364 11.77 5.81 -1.25
C GLY A 364 10.90 4.56 -1.27
N ILE A 365 11.23 3.71 -2.24
CA ILE A 365 10.58 2.41 -2.44
C ILE A 365 11.68 1.37 -2.70
N ARG A 366 11.68 0.29 -1.92
CA ARG A 366 12.49 -0.88 -2.19
C ARG A 366 11.80 -1.79 -3.19
N ILE A 367 12.45 -2.03 -4.31
CA ILE A 367 12.03 -2.94 -5.38
C ILE A 367 13.25 -3.76 -5.77
N GLU A 368 13.12 -5.09 -5.90
CA GLU A 368 14.19 -5.97 -6.34
C GLU A 368 14.19 -6.19 -7.86
N ASP A 369 13.07 -5.93 -8.52
CA ASP A 369 12.90 -6.09 -9.96
C ASP A 369 13.53 -4.90 -10.71
N GLU A 370 14.73 -5.11 -11.24
CA GLU A 370 15.46 -4.07 -11.98
C GLU A 370 14.76 -3.64 -13.28
N GLU A 371 13.97 -4.53 -13.89
CA GLU A 371 13.20 -4.21 -15.09
C GLU A 371 12.07 -3.25 -14.74
N LEU A 372 11.33 -3.53 -13.67
CA LEU A 372 10.30 -2.65 -13.14
C LEU A 372 10.86 -1.27 -12.74
N VAL A 373 12.04 -1.22 -12.09
CA VAL A 373 12.71 0.05 -11.74
C VAL A 373 13.05 0.85 -12.98
N ARG A 374 13.57 0.19 -14.02
CA ARG A 374 13.92 0.84 -15.28
C ARG A 374 12.67 1.37 -16.00
N GLU A 375 11.62 0.56 -16.04
CA GLU A 375 10.34 0.93 -16.62
C GLU A 375 9.71 2.11 -15.87
N PHE A 376 9.64 2.04 -14.54
CA PHE A 376 9.17 3.13 -13.70
C PHE A 376 9.91 4.45 -14.01
N ARG A 377 11.25 4.43 -14.09
CA ARG A 377 12.04 5.63 -14.41
C ARG A 377 11.81 6.15 -15.82
N ASN A 378 11.66 5.25 -16.80
CA ASN A 378 11.39 5.62 -18.19
C ASN A 378 10.03 6.30 -18.33
N ILE A 379 9.01 5.79 -17.66
CA ILE A 379 7.64 6.28 -17.71
C ILE A 379 7.51 7.61 -16.95
N THR A 380 8.07 7.67 -15.73
CA THR A 380 7.90 8.84 -14.85
C THR A 380 8.91 9.96 -15.12
N GLY A 381 9.96 9.72 -15.91
CA GLY A 381 10.99 10.71 -16.21
C GLY A 381 11.58 11.35 -14.96
N ASP A 382 11.64 12.68 -14.95
CA ASP A 382 12.19 13.46 -13.83
C ASP A 382 11.20 13.70 -12.67
N ARG A 383 9.93 13.24 -12.79
CA ARG A 383 8.89 13.49 -11.79
C ARG A 383 9.29 13.04 -10.38
N TYR A 384 9.99 11.92 -10.27
CA TYR A 384 10.44 11.34 -9.00
C TYR A 384 11.97 11.29 -8.91
N ALA A 385 12.69 12.24 -9.52
CA ALA A 385 14.15 12.31 -9.48
C ALA A 385 14.71 12.45 -8.06
N ASP A 386 13.92 12.97 -7.14
CA ASP A 386 14.23 13.13 -5.72
C ASP A 386 13.71 11.96 -4.84
N VAL A 387 13.18 10.88 -5.43
CA VAL A 387 12.73 9.68 -4.71
C VAL A 387 13.75 8.55 -4.86
N LEU A 388 14.00 7.84 -3.77
CA LEU A 388 14.90 6.69 -3.73
C LEU A 388 14.17 5.44 -4.25
N VAL A 389 14.22 5.17 -5.55
CA VAL A 389 13.56 4.03 -6.18
C VAL A 389 14.56 2.94 -6.51
N GLY A 390 14.18 1.68 -6.24
CA GLY A 390 14.98 0.52 -6.57
C GLY A 390 16.17 0.33 -5.64
N LEU A 391 15.98 0.53 -4.34
CA LEU A 391 16.97 0.31 -3.29
C LEU A 391 17.37 -1.17 -3.19
N GLY A 392 17.97 -1.70 -4.25
CA GLY A 392 18.50 -3.06 -4.28
C GLY A 392 19.55 -3.26 -3.18
N TRP A 393 19.40 -4.34 -2.41
CA TRP A 393 20.39 -4.71 -1.41
C TRP A 393 21.57 -5.41 -2.06
N ASN A 394 22.78 -5.07 -1.65
CA ASN A 394 24.00 -5.80 -2.05
C ASN A 394 24.14 -7.07 -1.21
N ASN A 395 23.17 -7.97 -1.35
CA ASN A 395 23.05 -9.18 -0.53
C ASN A 395 24.27 -10.10 -0.66
N GLU A 396 24.82 -10.22 -1.87
CA GLU A 396 26.00 -11.07 -2.10
C GLU A 396 27.22 -10.55 -1.34
N ALA A 397 27.52 -9.25 -1.46
CA ALA A 397 28.64 -8.64 -0.78
C ALA A 397 28.49 -8.69 0.74
N VAL A 398 27.31 -8.37 1.27
CA VAL A 398 27.03 -8.42 2.72
C VAL A 398 27.15 -9.86 3.24
N THR A 399 26.62 -10.84 2.49
CA THR A 399 26.74 -12.26 2.85
C THR A 399 28.20 -12.69 2.92
N ARG A 400 29.01 -12.39 1.88
CA ARG A 400 30.43 -12.75 1.86
C ARG A 400 31.21 -12.09 2.99
N VAL A 401 30.97 -10.80 3.25
CA VAL A 401 31.61 -10.10 4.38
C VAL A 401 31.21 -10.73 5.72
N THR A 402 29.93 -11.07 5.90
CA THR A 402 29.43 -11.72 7.12
C THR A 402 30.05 -13.11 7.27
N ASP A 403 30.08 -13.92 6.23
CA ASP A 403 30.66 -15.27 6.24
C ASP A 403 32.17 -15.21 6.55
N TYR A 404 32.91 -14.25 6.01
CA TYR A 404 34.29 -14.02 6.37
C TYR A 404 34.44 -13.73 7.88
N MET A 405 33.57 -12.89 8.41
CA MET A 405 33.58 -12.55 9.85
C MET A 405 33.19 -13.74 10.75
N MET A 406 32.45 -14.72 10.22
CA MET A 406 32.09 -15.97 10.96
C MET A 406 33.31 -16.93 11.07
N ILE A 407 34.33 -16.78 10.26
CA ILE A 407 35.56 -17.56 10.37
C ILE A 407 36.31 -17.14 11.67
N PRO A 408 36.75 -18.09 12.51
CA PRO A 408 37.56 -17.74 13.69
C PRO A 408 38.79 -16.91 13.30
N PRO A 409 39.14 -15.83 14.03
CA PRO A 409 40.22 -14.91 13.64
C PRO A 409 41.54 -15.57 13.27
N ALA A 410 41.93 -16.65 14.01
CA ALA A 410 43.15 -17.39 13.73
C ALA A 410 43.14 -18.18 12.40
N ALA A 411 41.95 -18.42 11.83
CA ALA A 411 41.76 -19.17 10.59
C ALA A 411 41.36 -18.26 9.40
N ARG A 412 41.20 -16.96 9.61
CA ARG A 412 40.89 -16.00 8.53
C ARG A 412 42.09 -15.90 7.57
N GLY A 413 41.80 -16.15 6.28
CA GLY A 413 42.72 -15.89 5.18
C GLY A 413 42.68 -14.42 4.72
N SER A 414 43.13 -14.17 3.49
CA SER A 414 43.05 -12.86 2.85
C SER A 414 41.59 -12.44 2.65
N PHE A 415 41.26 -11.22 3.04
CA PHE A 415 39.92 -10.65 2.81
C PHE A 415 39.68 -10.45 1.30
N SER A 416 40.68 -10.00 0.58
CA SER A 416 40.62 -9.78 -0.88
C SER A 416 40.32 -11.08 -1.64
N ASP A 417 40.91 -12.20 -1.24
CA ASP A 417 40.65 -13.51 -1.85
C ASP A 417 39.21 -13.94 -1.58
N TYR A 418 38.70 -13.71 -0.36
CA TYR A 418 37.36 -14.10 0.03
C TYR A 418 36.28 -13.25 -0.64
N THR A 419 36.56 -11.96 -0.86
CA THR A 419 35.64 -11.00 -1.50
C THR A 419 35.92 -10.82 -2.99
N CYS A 420 36.76 -11.67 -3.58
CA CYS A 420 37.11 -11.61 -5.01
C CYS A 420 35.85 -11.63 -5.88
N GLY A 421 35.75 -10.68 -6.81
CA GLY A 421 34.58 -10.50 -7.68
C GLY A 421 33.43 -9.66 -7.11
N ILE A 422 33.53 -9.21 -5.84
CA ILE A 422 32.62 -8.17 -5.34
C ILE A 422 33.07 -6.84 -5.89
N THR A 423 32.20 -6.17 -6.61
CA THR A 423 32.39 -4.75 -6.97
C THR A 423 31.95 -3.91 -5.78
N PHE A 424 32.90 -3.20 -5.19
CA PHE A 424 32.60 -2.14 -4.24
C PHE A 424 32.28 -0.87 -5.05
N ASP A 425 31.12 -0.93 -5.75
CA ASP A 425 30.68 0.15 -6.61
C ASP A 425 30.26 1.36 -5.77
N GLU A 426 30.77 2.51 -6.14
CA GLU A 426 30.40 3.81 -5.56
C GLU A 426 29.03 4.31 -6.07
N SER A 427 28.32 3.51 -6.89
CA SER A 427 26.99 3.90 -7.32
C SER A 427 26.09 4.11 -6.11
N ASP A 428 25.47 5.29 -6.05
CA ASP A 428 24.53 5.68 -4.99
C ASP A 428 23.31 4.75 -4.87
N SER A 429 23.19 3.74 -5.74
CA SER A 429 22.07 2.80 -5.75
C SER A 429 22.27 1.58 -4.84
N SER A 430 23.53 1.22 -4.52
CA SER A 430 23.83 0.03 -3.72
C SER A 430 23.58 0.27 -2.23
N VAL A 431 22.87 -0.64 -1.57
CA VAL A 431 22.62 -0.62 -0.12
C VAL A 431 23.33 -1.77 0.57
N TRP A 432 24.22 -1.45 1.51
CA TRP A 432 24.84 -2.41 2.42
C TRP A 432 23.83 -2.76 3.51
N ALA A 433 23.04 -3.80 3.28
CA ALA A 433 21.90 -4.15 4.10
C ALA A 433 22.24 -5.24 5.12
N LEU A 434 22.46 -4.84 6.37
CA LEU A 434 22.39 -5.75 7.50
C LEU A 434 20.90 -5.99 7.83
N SER A 435 20.20 -6.70 6.93
CA SER A 435 18.73 -6.76 6.83
C SER A 435 18.12 -7.92 7.62
N HIS A 436 16.76 -7.91 7.67
CA HIS A 436 15.98 -8.99 8.26
C HIS A 436 16.25 -10.35 7.59
N ASP A 437 16.49 -10.39 6.27
CA ASP A 437 16.75 -11.63 5.53
C ASP A 437 17.91 -12.43 6.11
N ALA A 438 18.96 -11.73 6.52
CA ALA A 438 20.14 -12.40 7.08
C ALA A 438 19.93 -12.95 8.48
N VAL A 439 18.92 -12.50 9.22
CA VAL A 439 18.72 -12.84 10.64
C VAL A 439 17.38 -13.53 10.92
N ALA A 440 16.56 -13.75 9.88
CA ALA A 440 15.25 -14.37 9.99
C ALA A 440 15.33 -15.88 10.30
N GLY A 441 14.37 -16.37 11.08
CA GLY A 441 14.20 -17.77 11.39
C GLY A 441 15.40 -18.37 12.13
N GLN A 442 15.92 -19.50 11.63
CA GLN A 442 17.05 -20.22 12.23
C GLN A 442 18.42 -19.60 11.93
N ARG A 443 18.49 -18.51 11.15
CA ARG A 443 19.77 -17.89 10.77
C ARG A 443 20.46 -17.20 11.94
N GLY A 444 19.73 -16.84 13.00
CA GLY A 444 20.24 -16.16 14.20
C GLY A 444 20.67 -14.72 13.94
N SER A 445 20.95 -13.97 15.00
CA SER A 445 21.41 -12.59 14.92
C SER A 445 22.86 -12.49 14.43
N TYR A 446 23.29 -11.28 14.00
CA TYR A 446 24.70 -11.05 13.68
C TYR A 446 25.62 -11.34 14.88
N ALA A 447 25.22 -10.97 16.10
CA ALA A 447 25.99 -11.28 17.31
C ALA A 447 26.14 -12.79 17.54
N SER A 448 25.08 -13.58 17.31
CA SER A 448 25.13 -15.03 17.48
C SER A 448 26.07 -15.71 16.48
N LYS A 449 26.20 -15.15 15.27
CA LYS A 449 27.05 -15.68 14.20
C LYS A 449 28.54 -15.48 14.44
N MET A 450 28.93 -14.46 15.21
CA MET A 450 30.35 -14.17 15.45
C MET A 450 31.01 -15.32 16.24
N PRO A 451 32.27 -15.68 15.90
CA PRO A 451 33.00 -16.75 16.55
C PRO A 451 33.52 -16.37 17.94
N GLY A 452 33.99 -17.34 18.68
CA GLY A 452 34.66 -17.13 19.98
C GLY A 452 33.73 -17.03 21.19
N GLY A 453 34.26 -16.56 22.32
CA GLY A 453 33.54 -16.31 23.55
C GLY A 453 32.70 -15.04 23.49
N TYR A 454 32.06 -14.71 24.62
CA TYR A 454 31.13 -13.58 24.70
C TYR A 454 31.79 -12.25 24.27
N GLU A 455 32.95 -11.91 24.79
CA GLU A 455 33.67 -10.68 24.49
C GLU A 455 34.18 -10.66 23.03
N ASP A 456 34.68 -11.82 22.54
CA ASP A 456 35.18 -11.97 21.18
C ASP A 456 34.06 -11.69 20.15
N LYS A 457 32.83 -12.18 20.43
CA LYS A 457 31.67 -11.93 19.58
C LYS A 457 31.38 -10.44 19.41
N TYR A 458 31.44 -9.66 20.48
CA TYR A 458 31.23 -8.22 20.40
C TYR A 458 32.40 -7.49 19.74
N ALA A 459 33.63 -8.01 19.88
CA ALA A 459 34.79 -7.46 19.16
C ALA A 459 34.60 -7.63 17.64
N ASP A 460 34.29 -8.83 17.18
CA ASP A 460 34.03 -9.12 15.76
C ASP A 460 32.78 -8.40 15.24
N LEU A 461 31.72 -8.29 16.06
CA LEU A 461 30.52 -7.56 15.69
C LEU A 461 30.80 -6.06 15.44
N ARG A 462 31.65 -5.44 16.27
CA ARG A 462 32.11 -4.06 16.05
C ARG A 462 32.91 -3.93 14.74
N VAL A 463 33.73 -4.93 14.42
CA VAL A 463 34.49 -4.93 13.14
C VAL A 463 33.52 -5.03 11.96
N LEU A 464 32.55 -5.94 12.00
CA LEU A 464 31.53 -6.07 10.95
C LEU A 464 30.76 -4.76 10.70
N PHE A 465 30.21 -4.17 11.74
CA PHE A 465 29.46 -2.91 11.63
C PHE A 465 30.35 -1.75 11.19
N GLY A 466 31.57 -1.65 11.72
CA GLY A 466 32.54 -0.64 11.32
C GLY A 466 32.96 -0.76 9.86
N LEU A 467 33.21 -1.98 9.39
CA LEU A 467 33.55 -2.23 7.99
C LEU A 467 32.38 -1.85 7.07
N VAL A 468 31.20 -2.39 7.32
CA VAL A 468 30.01 -2.07 6.51
C VAL A 468 29.75 -0.56 6.47
N MET A 469 29.89 0.14 7.59
CA MET A 469 29.66 1.59 7.67
C MET A 469 30.68 2.40 6.87
N THR A 470 31.91 1.90 6.72
CA THR A 470 32.99 2.61 6.02
C THR A 470 33.08 2.29 4.52
N LEU A 471 32.46 1.20 4.05
CA LEU A 471 32.38 0.86 2.63
C LEU A 471 31.53 1.88 1.85
N PRO A 472 31.72 2.04 0.51
CA PRO A 472 30.88 2.94 -0.29
C PRO A 472 29.40 2.50 -0.32
N GLY A 473 28.52 3.45 -0.64
CA GLY A 473 27.07 3.20 -0.77
C GLY A 473 26.26 3.47 0.49
N ARG A 474 24.96 3.27 0.37
CA ARG A 474 23.96 3.48 1.42
C ARG A 474 24.04 2.39 2.49
N LYS A 475 23.51 2.67 3.67
CA LYS A 475 23.55 1.75 4.81
C LYS A 475 22.16 1.38 5.26
N LEU A 476 21.99 0.12 5.66
CA LEU A 476 20.76 -0.35 6.30
C LEU A 476 21.10 -1.27 7.46
N THR A 477 20.43 -1.05 8.59
CA THR A 477 20.49 -1.93 9.76
C THR A 477 19.06 -2.34 10.14
N PHE A 478 18.82 -3.66 10.23
CA PHE A 478 17.56 -4.18 10.73
C PHE A 478 17.45 -3.98 12.24
N MET A 479 16.26 -3.62 12.68
CA MET A 479 15.92 -3.36 14.09
C MET A 479 16.42 -4.46 15.04
N GLY A 480 16.94 -4.04 16.20
CA GLY A 480 17.45 -4.92 17.24
C GLY A 480 18.87 -5.44 17.01
N GLN A 481 19.40 -5.38 15.78
CA GLN A 481 20.77 -5.82 15.51
C GLN A 481 21.81 -4.87 16.14
N GLU A 482 21.47 -3.60 16.24
CA GLU A 482 22.28 -2.57 16.91
C GLU A 482 22.36 -2.75 18.44
N LEU A 483 21.53 -3.60 19.01
CA LEU A 483 21.56 -3.96 20.44
C LEU A 483 22.55 -5.09 20.72
N GLY A 484 23.00 -5.83 19.69
CA GLY A 484 23.88 -6.97 19.84
C GLY A 484 23.26 -8.17 20.57
N GLY A 485 21.93 -8.29 20.55
CA GLY A 485 21.21 -9.44 21.10
C GLY A 485 21.51 -10.74 20.32
N PHE A 486 21.35 -11.90 20.96
CA PHE A 486 21.66 -13.20 20.34
C PHE A 486 20.47 -13.84 19.62
N ASN A 487 19.26 -13.32 19.79
CA ASN A 487 18.06 -13.84 19.16
C ASN A 487 17.98 -13.37 17.68
N GLY A 488 17.58 -14.28 16.81
CA GLY A 488 17.19 -13.94 15.43
C GLY A 488 15.79 -13.33 15.36
N PHE A 489 15.40 -12.90 14.17
CA PHE A 489 14.06 -12.38 13.90
C PHE A 489 13.08 -13.53 13.59
N ASP A 490 11.97 -13.61 14.30
CA ASP A 490 10.92 -14.63 14.11
C ASP A 490 9.57 -14.05 13.67
N GLY A 491 9.47 -12.71 13.54
CA GLY A 491 8.27 -11.99 13.15
C GLY A 491 7.16 -11.93 14.22
N ARG A 492 7.44 -12.42 15.44
CA ARG A 492 6.45 -12.51 16.54
C ARG A 492 6.94 -11.91 17.84
N SER A 493 8.20 -12.18 18.17
CA SER A 493 8.81 -11.72 19.41
C SER A 493 9.13 -10.23 19.31
N LEU A 494 8.77 -9.47 20.34
CA LEU A 494 9.19 -8.07 20.47
C LEU A 494 10.71 -7.99 20.63
N ILE A 495 11.29 -6.86 20.24
CA ILE A 495 12.69 -6.57 20.52
C ILE A 495 12.92 -6.64 22.04
N ASP A 496 13.92 -7.40 22.43
CA ASP A 496 14.34 -7.51 23.85
C ASP A 496 15.22 -6.33 24.22
N TRP A 497 14.62 -5.24 24.67
CA TRP A 497 15.34 -4.06 25.13
C TRP A 497 16.11 -4.29 26.45
N SER A 498 15.78 -5.36 27.21
CA SER A 498 16.44 -5.66 28.49
C SER A 498 17.90 -6.06 28.31
N VAL A 499 18.31 -6.48 27.11
CA VAL A 499 19.72 -6.77 26.80
C VAL A 499 20.64 -5.56 27.06
N LEU A 500 20.11 -4.34 27.03
CA LEU A 500 20.87 -3.12 27.33
C LEU A 500 21.26 -2.97 28.79
N GLU A 501 20.75 -3.80 29.70
CA GLU A 501 21.22 -3.91 31.08
C GLU A 501 22.61 -4.52 31.16
N PHE A 502 23.04 -5.23 30.12
CA PHE A 502 24.40 -5.79 30.04
C PHE A 502 25.37 -4.81 29.41
N ASP A 503 26.55 -4.65 30.02
CA ASP A 503 27.57 -3.67 29.59
C ASP A 503 27.96 -3.84 28.11
N ALA A 504 28.18 -5.08 27.65
CA ALA A 504 28.62 -5.34 26.29
C ALA A 504 27.58 -4.84 25.24
N ASN A 505 26.29 -5.09 25.49
CA ASN A 505 25.19 -4.62 24.63
C ASN A 505 25.09 -3.09 24.67
N SER A 506 25.11 -2.49 25.86
CA SER A 506 25.05 -1.03 26.04
C SER A 506 26.24 -0.33 25.36
N TYR A 507 27.46 -0.88 25.46
CA TYR A 507 28.65 -0.34 24.76
C TYR A 507 28.56 -0.55 23.26
N PHE A 508 28.02 -1.68 22.80
CA PHE A 508 27.84 -1.93 21.39
C PHE A 508 26.82 -0.97 20.78
N GLN A 509 25.67 -0.74 21.42
CA GLN A 509 24.69 0.25 20.95
C GLN A 509 25.30 1.66 20.87
N LYS A 510 26.08 2.06 21.87
CA LYS A 510 26.81 3.35 21.84
C LYS A 510 27.80 3.41 20.67
N TYR A 511 28.51 2.32 20.41
CA TYR A 511 29.41 2.21 19.27
C TYR A 511 28.65 2.40 17.95
N VAL A 512 27.52 1.70 17.73
CA VAL A 512 26.68 1.85 16.53
C VAL A 512 26.21 3.30 16.40
N LYS A 513 25.75 3.91 17.46
CA LYS A 513 25.34 5.32 17.49
C LYS A 513 26.49 6.26 17.03
N GLU A 514 27.70 6.05 17.51
CA GLU A 514 28.83 6.93 17.15
C GLU A 514 29.30 6.71 15.71
N ILE A 515 29.28 5.47 15.18
CA ILE A 515 29.62 5.25 13.76
C ILE A 515 28.53 5.79 12.82
N ASN A 516 27.26 5.74 13.19
CA ASN A 516 26.17 6.37 12.43
C ASN A 516 26.35 7.90 12.36
N LYS A 517 26.69 8.55 13.46
CA LYS A 517 27.00 9.99 13.48
C LYS A 517 28.23 10.33 12.65
N LEU A 518 29.27 9.48 12.72
CA LEU A 518 30.45 9.65 11.89
C LEU A 518 30.09 9.57 10.40
N TYR A 519 29.30 8.56 9.99
CA TYR A 519 28.81 8.41 8.63
C TYR A 519 28.07 9.67 8.17
N SER A 520 27.12 10.17 8.95
CA SER A 520 26.31 11.34 8.59
C SER A 520 27.11 12.64 8.55
N SER A 521 28.18 12.76 9.37
CA SER A 521 28.95 14.01 9.50
C SER A 521 30.11 14.15 8.51
N LYS A 522 30.55 13.06 7.88
CA LYS A 522 31.72 13.03 7.01
C LYS A 522 31.36 12.67 5.58
N THR A 523 31.50 13.62 4.66
CA THR A 523 31.20 13.41 3.22
C THR A 523 32.08 12.33 2.60
N ALA A 524 33.22 12.00 3.20
CA ALA A 524 34.09 10.90 2.77
C ALA A 524 33.35 9.53 2.80
N PHE A 525 32.29 9.37 3.56
CA PHE A 525 31.58 8.08 3.66
C PHE A 525 30.37 7.98 2.72
N HIS A 526 29.85 9.11 2.23
CA HIS A 526 28.61 9.12 1.46
C HIS A 526 28.56 10.13 0.30
N GLY A 527 29.62 10.89 0.06
CA GLY A 527 29.70 11.78 -1.10
C GLY A 527 30.10 11.03 -2.37
N GLN A 528 29.88 11.64 -3.54
CA GLN A 528 30.52 11.18 -4.78
C GLN A 528 32.01 11.35 -4.60
N ALA A 529 32.68 10.27 -4.21
CA ALA A 529 34.15 10.25 -4.15
C ALA A 529 34.69 9.98 -5.56
N ASP A 530 35.70 10.73 -5.98
CA ASP A 530 36.41 10.45 -7.21
C ASP A 530 37.17 9.12 -7.05
N GLY A 531 36.67 8.06 -7.64
CA GLY A 531 37.41 6.84 -7.88
C GLY A 531 37.01 5.61 -7.05
N ASN A 532 37.41 4.45 -7.55
CA ASN A 532 37.23 3.14 -6.91
C ASN A 532 37.96 3.09 -5.56
N VAL A 533 37.36 2.37 -4.60
CA VAL A 533 38.04 2.06 -3.35
C VAL A 533 39.18 1.10 -3.64
N GLU A 534 40.40 1.59 -3.49
CA GLU A 534 41.60 0.74 -3.59
C GLU A 534 41.87 0.11 -2.22
N PHE A 535 41.73 -1.21 -2.18
CA PHE A 535 42.13 -2.00 -1.01
C PHE A 535 43.60 -2.37 -1.12
N SER A 536 44.36 -2.10 -0.07
CA SER A 536 45.71 -2.62 0.11
C SER A 536 45.71 -3.60 1.26
N GLU A 537 46.20 -4.80 1.00
CA GLU A 537 46.32 -5.86 2.01
C GLU A 537 47.79 -6.21 2.20
N ASP A 538 48.25 -6.13 3.45
CA ASP A 538 49.61 -6.54 3.86
C ASP A 538 49.48 -7.52 5.04
N GLY A 539 49.69 -8.79 4.73
CA GLY A 539 49.54 -9.88 5.72
C GLY A 539 48.12 -10.00 6.25
N GLN A 540 47.90 -9.49 7.44
CA GLN A 540 46.59 -9.57 8.13
C GLN A 540 45.93 -8.20 8.31
N VAL A 541 46.46 -7.16 7.64
CA VAL A 541 45.94 -5.80 7.70
C VAL A 541 45.38 -5.42 6.35
N MET A 542 44.10 -5.09 6.32
CA MET A 542 43.46 -4.46 5.17
C MET A 542 43.34 -2.96 5.42
N SER A 543 43.75 -2.16 4.44
CA SER A 543 43.60 -0.71 4.47
C SER A 543 42.91 -0.20 3.21
N PHE A 544 42.14 0.85 3.35
CA PHE A 544 41.55 1.60 2.23
C PHE A 544 41.37 3.07 2.61
N VAL A 545 41.27 3.92 1.61
CA VAL A 545 41.12 5.37 1.79
C VAL A 545 39.80 5.82 1.18
N ARG A 546 39.04 6.56 1.95
CA ARG A 546 37.83 7.28 1.48
C ARG A 546 38.14 8.77 1.42
N ARG A 547 37.85 9.43 0.30
CA ARG A 547 38.10 10.85 0.10
C ARG A 547 36.78 11.62 0.11
N GLY A 548 36.69 12.68 0.93
CA GLY A 548 35.55 13.56 0.97
C GLY A 548 35.63 14.70 -0.03
N MET A 549 34.49 15.33 -0.32
CA MET A 549 34.43 16.49 -1.21
C MET A 549 35.09 17.75 -0.62
N ARG A 550 35.30 17.82 0.69
CA ARG A 550 35.93 18.96 1.38
C ARG A 550 37.37 18.62 1.75
N PRO A 551 38.34 19.59 1.63
CA PRO A 551 39.73 19.36 2.00
C PRO A 551 39.91 18.87 3.45
N ASP A 552 39.01 19.26 4.35
CA ASP A 552 39.04 18.91 5.78
C ASP A 552 38.38 17.57 6.12
N ASP A 553 37.72 16.94 5.15
CA ASP A 553 37.07 15.63 5.31
C ASP A 553 38.01 14.45 5.01
N ARG A 554 39.32 14.64 5.10
CA ARG A 554 40.26 13.52 5.03
C ARG A 554 39.98 12.58 6.18
N SER A 555 39.50 11.36 5.87
CA SER A 555 39.45 10.29 6.85
C SER A 555 40.91 9.98 7.23
N GLU A 556 41.22 10.11 8.52
CA GLU A 556 42.48 9.56 9.02
C GLU A 556 42.52 8.07 8.69
N GLU A 557 43.64 7.56 8.21
CA GLU A 557 43.84 6.13 7.95
C GLU A 557 43.45 5.34 9.19
N ARG A 558 42.34 4.62 9.13
CA ARG A 558 42.00 3.66 10.17
C ARG A 558 42.57 2.32 9.78
N ARG A 559 43.60 1.93 10.49
CA ARG A 559 44.12 0.57 10.45
C ARG A 559 43.13 -0.33 11.18
N VAL A 560 42.48 -1.22 10.44
CA VAL A 560 41.75 -2.32 11.01
C VAL A 560 42.76 -3.44 11.22
N GLY A 561 43.38 -3.44 12.38
CA GLY A 561 44.36 -4.44 12.77
C GLY A 561 43.79 -5.36 13.84
N LYS A 562 44.35 -6.53 13.93
CA LYS A 562 44.13 -7.44 15.09
C LYS A 562 44.52 -6.73 16.39
N GLU A 563 43.65 -6.67 17.36
CA GLU A 563 43.95 -6.80 18.78
C GLU A 563 43.30 -8.06 19.32
#